data_f432ee12b5e9991bf3019ab55879a172
#
_entry.id   f432ee12b5e9991bf3019ab55879a172
#
_cell.length_a   1.000
_cell.length_b   1.000
_cell.length_c   1.000
_cell.angle_alpha   90.00
_cell.angle_beta   90.00
_cell.angle_gamma   90.00
#
_symmetry.space_group_name_H-M   'P 1'
#
loop_
_entity.id
_entity.type
_entity.pdbx_description
1 polymer ?
#
loop_
_entity_poly.entity_id
_entity_poly.type
_entity_poly.pdbx_seq_one_letter_code
_entity_poly.pdbx_strand_id
1 'polypeptide(L)'
;MPFNSETQALQEKAAESAASLRGLTRVESHDVAVVLGSGWVPAADLLGTTVAEFPNTELPHFSAPAVDGHAGTIRSVDADGTRVLVFLGRTHLYEGKGVDAVTHSVRTAQQAGCRTIVLTNGCGGLDPTWSPGTPVLIADHINLTGASPLHGPHFVDLTDLYSRRLRDMCREIDPTLAEGVYAQFRGPMYETPAEIGMVRAIGGTLVGMSTALEAIVARSIGLEILGVSLVTNLAAGMAGPLNHEEVLDAGRAAATRMGGLLATVIRRIP
;
A
#
# COMPACT_ATOMS: atom_id res chain seq x y z
N MET A 1 21.96 8.55 -11.28
CA MET A 1 22.63 7.60 -12.21
C MET A 1 21.55 7.02 -13.10
N PRO A 2 21.82 6.66 -14.37
CA PRO A 2 20.85 5.95 -15.20
C PRO A 2 20.54 4.58 -14.55
N PHE A 3 19.33 4.11 -14.74
CA PHE A 3 18.92 2.77 -14.30
C PHE A 3 19.77 1.70 -15.00
N ASN A 4 20.02 0.60 -14.33
CA ASN A 4 20.63 -0.58 -14.98
C ASN A 4 19.61 -1.24 -15.93
N SER A 5 20.07 -2.18 -16.76
CA SER A 5 19.23 -2.84 -17.78
C SER A 5 17.99 -3.55 -17.20
N GLU A 6 18.12 -4.16 -16.02
CA GLU A 6 16.99 -4.84 -15.34
C GLU A 6 15.93 -3.83 -14.89
N THR A 7 16.34 -2.76 -14.20
CA THR A 7 15.42 -1.70 -13.78
C THR A 7 14.78 -1.02 -14.98
N GLN A 8 15.54 -0.81 -16.08
CA GLN A 8 15.00 -0.23 -17.30
C GLN A 8 13.92 -1.13 -17.92
N ALA A 9 14.15 -2.44 -18.01
CA ALA A 9 13.14 -3.39 -18.51
C ALA A 9 11.87 -3.40 -17.67
N LEU A 10 11.97 -3.23 -16.35
CA LEU A 10 10.81 -3.10 -15.47
C LEU A 10 10.04 -1.79 -15.71
N GLN A 11 10.74 -0.70 -15.98
CA GLN A 11 10.10 0.57 -16.32
C GLN A 11 9.42 0.51 -17.70
N GLU A 12 9.99 -0.18 -18.67
CA GLU A 12 9.38 -0.42 -19.99
C GLU A 12 8.09 -1.21 -19.86
N LYS A 13 8.08 -2.32 -19.10
CA LYS A 13 6.85 -3.08 -18.80
C LYS A 13 5.77 -2.21 -18.11
N ALA A 14 6.18 -1.37 -17.17
CA ALA A 14 5.26 -0.46 -16.49
C ALA A 14 4.70 0.61 -17.45
N ALA A 15 5.51 1.08 -18.40
CA ALA A 15 5.07 2.02 -19.43
C ALA A 15 4.06 1.38 -20.39
N GLU A 16 4.23 0.10 -20.75
CA GLU A 16 3.25 -0.66 -21.55
C GLU A 16 1.91 -0.77 -20.80
N SER A 17 1.96 -1.11 -19.50
CA SER A 17 0.77 -1.16 -18.65
C SER A 17 0.08 0.21 -18.56
N ALA A 18 0.84 1.29 -18.37
CA ALA A 18 0.31 2.64 -18.29
C ALA A 18 -0.27 3.12 -19.65
N ALA A 19 0.30 2.71 -20.78
CA ALA A 19 -0.26 2.99 -22.09
C ALA A 19 -1.62 2.30 -22.29
N SER A 20 -1.73 1.03 -21.90
CA SER A 20 -2.99 0.28 -21.91
C SER A 20 -4.02 0.91 -20.97
N LEU A 21 -3.59 1.32 -19.76
CA LEU A 21 -4.42 2.03 -18.79
C LEU A 21 -5.06 3.30 -19.39
N ARG A 22 -4.28 4.14 -20.08
CA ARG A 22 -4.80 5.34 -20.77
C ARG A 22 -5.89 4.99 -21.78
N GLY A 23 -5.69 3.90 -22.52
CA GLY A 23 -6.68 3.42 -23.49
C GLY A 23 -8.02 2.99 -22.84
N LEU A 24 -7.94 2.27 -21.72
CA LEU A 24 -9.11 1.77 -20.99
C LEU A 24 -9.84 2.88 -20.24
N THR A 25 -9.12 3.77 -19.59
CA THR A 25 -9.72 4.84 -18.76
C THR A 25 -10.08 6.09 -19.54
N ARG A 26 -9.44 6.33 -20.69
CA ARG A 26 -9.44 7.59 -21.44
C ARG A 26 -8.99 8.79 -20.60
N VAL A 27 -8.18 8.52 -19.59
CA VAL A 27 -7.53 9.53 -18.73
C VAL A 27 -6.05 9.55 -19.07
N GLU A 28 -5.54 10.70 -19.51
CA GLU A 28 -4.15 10.85 -19.99
C GLU A 28 -3.16 10.71 -18.84
N SER A 29 -3.47 11.27 -17.69
CA SER A 29 -2.60 11.26 -16.51
C SER A 29 -3.40 11.18 -15.23
N HIS A 30 -2.87 10.49 -14.22
CA HIS A 30 -3.39 10.46 -12.86
C HIS A 30 -2.43 11.21 -11.93
N ASP A 31 -2.97 11.82 -10.88
CA ASP A 31 -2.20 12.63 -9.91
C ASP A 31 -1.73 11.80 -8.73
N VAL A 32 -2.63 10.97 -8.22
CA VAL A 32 -2.44 10.16 -7.01
C VAL A 32 -2.76 8.70 -7.30
N ALA A 33 -1.92 7.79 -6.83
CA ALA A 33 -2.23 6.37 -6.78
C ALA A 33 -2.63 5.94 -5.36
N VAL A 34 -3.57 5.01 -5.25
CA VAL A 34 -3.98 4.40 -3.98
C VAL A 34 -3.95 2.89 -4.13
N VAL A 35 -3.21 2.21 -3.27
CA VAL A 35 -3.22 0.74 -3.17
C VAL A 35 -4.02 0.35 -1.94
N LEU A 36 -5.19 -0.23 -2.16
CA LEU A 36 -6.09 -0.68 -1.10
C LEU A 36 -5.79 -2.13 -0.75
N GLY A 37 -5.32 -2.34 0.48
CA GLY A 37 -5.03 -3.66 1.03
C GLY A 37 -6.25 -4.37 1.60
N SER A 38 -6.01 -5.48 2.31
CA SER A 38 -7.04 -6.27 2.97
C SER A 38 -7.90 -5.40 3.90
N GLY A 39 -9.21 -5.52 3.77
CA GLY A 39 -10.18 -4.76 4.54
C GLY A 39 -10.46 -3.33 4.04
N TRP A 40 -9.70 -2.80 3.07
CA TRP A 40 -9.85 -1.42 2.59
C TRP A 40 -10.72 -1.26 1.34
N VAL A 41 -11.04 -2.35 0.63
CA VAL A 41 -11.78 -2.29 -0.65
C VAL A 41 -13.08 -1.48 -0.56
N PRO A 42 -13.91 -1.57 0.51
CA PRO A 42 -15.13 -0.77 0.60
C PRO A 42 -14.87 0.75 0.72
N ALA A 43 -13.67 1.16 1.13
CA ALA A 43 -13.31 2.58 1.19
C ALA A 43 -13.19 3.22 -0.20
N ALA A 44 -12.98 2.43 -1.26
CA ALA A 44 -12.85 2.91 -2.63
C ALA A 44 -14.08 3.70 -3.12
N ASP A 45 -15.27 3.33 -2.67
CA ASP A 45 -16.53 3.94 -3.08
C ASP A 45 -16.71 5.38 -2.54
N LEU A 46 -15.89 5.77 -1.56
CA LEU A 46 -15.91 7.10 -0.93
C LEU A 46 -14.85 8.05 -1.51
N LEU A 47 -13.95 7.56 -2.38
CA LEU A 47 -12.84 8.37 -2.89
C LEU A 47 -13.30 9.43 -3.92
N GLY A 48 -14.38 9.18 -4.65
CA GLY A 48 -14.90 10.08 -5.67
C GLY A 48 -15.76 9.36 -6.69
N THR A 49 -15.96 9.97 -7.85
CA THR A 49 -16.75 9.39 -8.95
C THR A 49 -15.90 8.44 -9.78
N THR A 50 -16.29 7.18 -9.88
CA THR A 50 -15.61 6.19 -10.74
C THR A 50 -15.81 6.56 -12.22
N VAL A 51 -14.71 6.79 -12.92
CA VAL A 51 -14.65 7.10 -14.36
C VAL A 51 -14.55 5.80 -15.18
N ALA A 52 -13.74 4.85 -14.71
CA ALA A 52 -13.58 3.53 -15.33
C ALA A 52 -13.19 2.51 -14.26
N GLU A 53 -13.63 1.26 -14.47
CA GLU A 53 -13.27 0.12 -13.63
C GLU A 53 -13.11 -1.12 -14.50
N PHE A 54 -12.06 -1.90 -14.26
CA PHE A 54 -11.75 -3.11 -15.01
C PHE A 54 -10.84 -4.05 -14.23
N PRO A 55 -10.83 -5.36 -14.55
CA PRO A 55 -9.90 -6.31 -13.96
C PRO A 55 -8.43 -5.92 -14.24
N ASN A 56 -7.56 -6.06 -13.26
CA ASN A 56 -6.13 -5.77 -13.44
C ASN A 56 -5.48 -6.63 -14.54
N THR A 57 -6.03 -7.82 -14.82
CA THR A 57 -5.59 -8.73 -15.88
C THR A 57 -5.80 -8.20 -17.30
N GLU A 58 -6.55 -7.11 -17.47
CA GLU A 58 -6.65 -6.41 -18.76
C GLU A 58 -5.40 -5.55 -19.05
N LEU A 59 -4.58 -5.29 -18.04
CA LEU A 59 -3.29 -4.62 -18.22
C LEU A 59 -2.18 -5.65 -18.46
N PRO A 60 -1.27 -5.37 -19.41
CA PRO A 60 -0.07 -6.18 -19.58
C PRO A 60 0.71 -6.31 -18.27
N HIS A 61 1.37 -7.44 -18.08
CA HIS A 61 2.25 -7.72 -16.92
C HIS A 61 1.58 -7.79 -15.55
N PHE A 62 0.26 -7.57 -15.47
CA PHE A 62 -0.52 -7.85 -14.27
C PHE A 62 -1.00 -9.31 -14.27
N SER A 63 -1.20 -9.86 -13.08
CA SER A 63 -1.80 -11.17 -12.88
C SER A 63 -2.92 -11.09 -11.85
N ALA A 64 -3.89 -11.99 -11.96
CA ALA A 64 -4.94 -12.09 -10.96
C ALA A 64 -4.35 -12.27 -9.56
N PRO A 65 -4.88 -11.60 -8.52
CA PRO A 65 -4.47 -11.83 -7.14
C PRO A 65 -4.84 -13.25 -6.72
N ALA A 66 -4.03 -13.85 -5.83
CA ALA A 66 -4.28 -15.18 -5.29
C ALA A 66 -4.95 -15.13 -3.89
N VAL A 67 -5.22 -13.95 -3.36
CA VAL A 67 -5.71 -13.75 -1.98
C VAL A 67 -7.18 -13.37 -1.99
N ASP A 68 -7.99 -14.09 -1.19
CA ASP A 68 -9.38 -13.75 -0.97
C ASP A 68 -9.52 -12.35 -0.35
N GLY A 69 -10.52 -11.58 -0.83
CA GLY A 69 -10.73 -10.19 -0.41
C GLY A 69 -9.94 -9.16 -1.23
N HIS A 70 -9.07 -9.59 -2.16
CA HIS A 70 -8.48 -8.73 -3.17
C HIS A 70 -9.28 -8.84 -4.47
N ALA A 71 -9.98 -7.76 -4.84
CA ALA A 71 -10.86 -7.77 -6.02
C ALA A 71 -10.09 -7.94 -7.35
N GLY A 72 -8.78 -7.63 -7.34
CA GLY A 72 -7.98 -7.66 -8.57
C GLY A 72 -8.48 -6.67 -9.62
N THR A 73 -9.04 -5.55 -9.17
CA THR A 73 -9.68 -4.53 -10.00
C THR A 73 -8.89 -3.24 -9.90
N ILE A 74 -8.87 -2.48 -10.98
CA ILE A 74 -8.32 -1.13 -11.04
C ILE A 74 -9.45 -0.17 -11.33
N ARG A 75 -9.49 0.96 -10.60
CA ARG A 75 -10.42 2.06 -10.85
C ARG A 75 -9.66 3.34 -11.21
N SER A 76 -10.17 4.07 -12.17
CA SER A 76 -9.87 5.48 -12.36
C SER A 76 -11.00 6.29 -11.72
N VAL A 77 -10.66 7.20 -10.82
CA VAL A 77 -11.63 7.95 -10.02
C VAL A 77 -11.36 9.45 -10.18
N ASP A 78 -12.42 10.23 -10.30
CA ASP A 78 -12.38 11.69 -10.18
C ASP A 78 -12.77 12.11 -8.76
N ALA A 79 -11.81 12.63 -8.02
CA ALA A 79 -12.00 13.15 -6.67
C ALA A 79 -11.99 14.68 -6.69
N ASP A 80 -13.08 15.29 -7.18
CA ASP A 80 -13.25 16.76 -7.31
C ASP A 80 -12.13 17.41 -8.14
N GLY A 81 -11.77 16.78 -9.26
CA GLY A 81 -10.75 17.23 -10.20
C GLY A 81 -9.38 16.59 -10.01
N THR A 82 -9.09 15.96 -8.88
CA THR A 82 -7.90 15.12 -8.69
C THR A 82 -8.14 13.75 -9.34
N ARG A 83 -7.26 13.35 -10.25
CA ARG A 83 -7.35 12.06 -10.94
C ARG A 83 -6.65 10.98 -10.10
N VAL A 84 -7.41 10.02 -9.60
CA VAL A 84 -6.93 8.97 -8.70
C VAL A 84 -6.92 7.62 -9.39
N LEU A 85 -5.78 6.95 -9.34
CA LEU A 85 -5.63 5.57 -9.80
C LEU A 85 -5.71 4.64 -8.58
N VAL A 86 -6.75 3.81 -8.52
CA VAL A 86 -7.00 2.94 -7.36
C VAL A 86 -6.77 1.48 -7.74
N PHE A 87 -5.85 0.83 -7.06
CA PHE A 87 -5.62 -0.61 -7.12
C PHE A 87 -6.37 -1.29 -5.98
N LEU A 88 -7.39 -2.07 -6.29
CA LEU A 88 -8.20 -2.80 -5.31
C LEU A 88 -7.59 -4.17 -5.04
N GLY A 89 -6.54 -4.17 -4.23
CA GLY A 89 -5.71 -5.31 -3.91
C GLY A 89 -4.26 -5.15 -4.38
N ARG A 90 -3.44 -6.11 -4.08
CA ARG A 90 -2.01 -6.17 -4.43
C ARG A 90 -1.53 -7.61 -4.60
N THR A 91 -0.37 -7.76 -5.21
CA THR A 91 0.40 -8.99 -5.20
C THR A 91 1.30 -9.03 -3.96
N HIS A 92 1.31 -10.14 -3.23
CA HIS A 92 2.17 -10.33 -2.06
C HIS A 92 3.40 -11.17 -2.41
N LEU A 93 4.47 -10.97 -1.63
CA LEU A 93 5.72 -11.73 -1.82
C LEU A 93 5.53 -13.24 -1.65
N TYR A 94 4.61 -13.65 -0.75
CA TYR A 94 4.31 -15.06 -0.51
C TYR A 94 3.56 -15.76 -1.66
N GLU A 95 3.03 -15.01 -2.62
CA GLU A 95 2.40 -15.61 -3.83
C GLU A 95 3.43 -16.25 -4.78
N GLY A 96 4.73 -16.04 -4.52
CA GLY A 96 5.81 -16.68 -5.29
C GLY A 96 6.05 -16.08 -6.68
N LYS A 97 5.42 -14.96 -7.02
CA LYS A 97 5.55 -14.28 -8.32
C LYS A 97 6.80 -13.39 -8.43
N GLY A 98 7.59 -13.29 -7.35
CA GLY A 98 8.79 -12.47 -7.29
C GLY A 98 8.52 -11.01 -6.89
N VAL A 99 9.60 -10.33 -6.49
CA VAL A 99 9.54 -8.94 -5.99
C VAL A 99 9.10 -7.96 -7.08
N ASP A 100 9.48 -8.20 -8.32
CA ASP A 100 9.15 -7.34 -9.45
C ASP A 100 7.63 -7.29 -9.69
N ALA A 101 6.95 -8.45 -9.56
CA ALA A 101 5.49 -8.51 -9.65
C ALA A 101 4.81 -7.79 -8.47
N VAL A 102 5.38 -7.89 -7.25
CA VAL A 102 4.89 -7.16 -6.06
C VAL A 102 4.90 -5.64 -6.29
N THR A 103 5.92 -5.14 -6.97
CA THR A 103 6.13 -3.68 -7.14
C THR A 103 5.66 -3.14 -8.49
N HIS A 104 5.08 -3.98 -9.36
CA HIS A 104 4.69 -3.57 -10.71
C HIS A 104 3.60 -2.49 -10.72
N SER A 105 2.60 -2.58 -9.84
CA SER A 105 1.55 -1.57 -9.69
C SER A 105 2.11 -0.18 -9.34
N VAL A 106 3.14 -0.12 -8.50
CA VAL A 106 3.81 1.12 -8.10
C VAL A 106 4.53 1.77 -9.29
N ARG A 107 5.25 0.96 -10.08
CA ARG A 107 5.91 1.45 -11.29
C ARG A 107 4.89 1.91 -12.34
N THR A 108 3.80 1.15 -12.51
CA THR A 108 2.69 1.52 -13.41
C THR A 108 2.04 2.84 -13.00
N ALA A 109 1.82 3.06 -11.70
CA ALA A 109 1.28 4.31 -11.19
C ALA A 109 2.17 5.51 -11.55
N GLN A 110 3.49 5.38 -11.40
CA GLN A 110 4.43 6.45 -11.78
C GLN A 110 4.40 6.70 -13.30
N GLN A 111 4.37 5.65 -14.14
CA GLN A 111 4.27 5.78 -15.58
C GLN A 111 2.92 6.31 -16.06
N ALA A 112 1.87 6.18 -15.24
CA ALA A 112 0.55 6.78 -15.46
C ALA A 112 0.48 8.26 -15.03
N GLY A 113 1.60 8.85 -14.56
CA GLY A 113 1.72 10.26 -14.19
C GLY A 113 1.56 10.58 -12.72
N CYS A 114 1.26 9.58 -11.86
CA CYS A 114 1.13 9.81 -10.42
C CYS A 114 2.43 10.36 -9.83
N ARG A 115 2.29 11.32 -8.92
CA ARG A 115 3.39 11.90 -8.15
C ARG A 115 3.37 11.45 -6.70
N THR A 116 2.20 11.06 -6.21
CA THR A 116 1.99 10.57 -4.85
C THR A 116 1.36 9.20 -4.88
N ILE A 117 1.78 8.33 -3.95
CA ILE A 117 1.15 7.04 -3.74
C ILE A 117 0.73 6.86 -2.28
N VAL A 118 -0.50 6.43 -2.08
CA VAL A 118 -1.03 6.03 -0.76
C VAL A 118 -1.04 4.51 -0.69
N LEU A 119 -0.26 3.96 0.21
CA LEU A 119 -0.17 2.52 0.46
C LEU A 119 -0.95 2.18 1.74
N THR A 120 -2.01 1.38 1.61
CA THR A 120 -2.78 0.92 2.76
C THR A 120 -2.61 -0.57 3.01
N ASN A 121 -2.78 -1.01 4.23
CA ASN A 121 -2.75 -2.42 4.60
C ASN A 121 -3.62 -2.69 5.85
N GLY A 122 -3.97 -3.96 6.06
CA GLY A 122 -4.35 -4.50 7.36
C GLY A 122 -3.11 -5.03 8.07
N CYS A 123 -3.02 -4.88 9.37
CA CYS A 123 -1.84 -5.27 10.15
C CYS A 123 -2.18 -5.74 11.56
N GLY A 124 -1.27 -6.48 12.17
CA GLY A 124 -1.24 -6.73 13.59
C GLY A 124 -0.63 -5.53 14.34
N GLY A 125 -1.34 -5.02 15.36
CA GLY A 125 -0.83 -3.96 16.24
C GLY A 125 -0.08 -4.54 17.46
N LEU A 126 1.05 -3.90 17.82
CA LEU A 126 1.83 -4.27 19.01
C LEU A 126 1.59 -3.33 20.18
N ASP A 127 0.90 -2.22 20.01
CA ASP A 127 0.50 -1.34 21.11
C ASP A 127 -0.81 -1.88 21.74
N PRO A 128 -0.83 -2.22 23.03
CA PRO A 128 -1.99 -2.78 23.69
C PRO A 128 -3.19 -1.79 23.82
N THR A 129 -2.94 -0.50 23.57
CA THR A 129 -4.01 0.52 23.56
C THR A 129 -4.78 0.58 22.26
N TRP A 130 -4.24 -0.03 21.18
CA TRP A 130 -4.93 -0.09 19.90
C TRP A 130 -5.96 -1.22 19.88
N SER A 131 -7.06 -0.98 19.20
CA SER A 131 -8.12 -1.96 18.96
C SER A 131 -8.32 -2.20 17.46
N PRO A 132 -8.94 -3.31 17.06
CA PRO A 132 -9.35 -3.49 15.67
C PRO A 132 -10.14 -2.28 15.17
N GLY A 133 -9.78 -1.78 13.97
CA GLY A 133 -10.33 -0.55 13.40
C GLY A 133 -9.50 0.71 13.70
N THR A 134 -8.42 0.63 14.48
CA THR A 134 -7.51 1.77 14.71
C THR A 134 -6.65 2.04 13.48
N PRO A 135 -6.72 3.25 12.87
CA PRO A 135 -5.78 3.68 11.83
C PRO A 135 -4.47 4.16 12.45
N VAL A 136 -3.36 3.80 11.81
CA VAL A 136 -2.01 4.21 12.22
C VAL A 136 -1.24 4.66 10.98
N LEU A 137 -0.65 5.86 11.02
CA LEU A 137 0.24 6.34 9.98
C LEU A 137 1.58 5.58 10.07
N ILE A 138 2.08 5.11 8.95
CA ILE A 138 3.40 4.48 8.91
C ILE A 138 4.45 5.61 8.87
N ALA A 139 5.24 5.74 9.93
CA ALA A 139 6.33 6.71 10.02
C ALA A 139 7.63 6.15 9.46
N ASP A 140 7.85 4.84 9.60
CA ASP A 140 9.04 4.12 9.16
C ASP A 140 8.73 2.64 9.00
N HIS A 141 9.68 1.85 8.46
CA HIS A 141 9.52 0.41 8.38
C HIS A 141 10.80 -0.37 8.71
N ILE A 142 10.59 -1.63 9.03
CA ILE A 142 11.64 -2.65 9.16
C ILE A 142 11.36 -3.75 8.15
N ASN A 143 12.25 -3.93 7.16
CA ASN A 143 12.11 -4.96 6.14
C ASN A 143 12.71 -6.29 6.62
N LEU A 144 11.87 -7.21 7.07
CA LEU A 144 12.25 -8.56 7.51
C LEU A 144 11.98 -9.63 6.45
N THR A 145 11.71 -9.24 5.20
CA THR A 145 11.43 -10.19 4.10
C THR A 145 12.66 -10.92 3.59
N GLY A 146 13.86 -10.39 3.86
CA GLY A 146 15.10 -10.86 3.25
C GLY A 146 15.23 -10.54 1.75
N ALA A 147 14.33 -9.70 1.20
CA ALA A 147 14.32 -9.31 -0.20
C ALA A 147 14.54 -7.81 -0.39
N SER A 148 15.11 -7.45 -1.54
CA SER A 148 15.20 -6.07 -2.03
C SER A 148 14.49 -5.96 -3.37
N PRO A 149 13.69 -4.90 -3.61
CA PRO A 149 13.06 -4.67 -4.91
C PRO A 149 13.93 -3.82 -5.84
N LEU A 150 15.14 -3.47 -5.43
CA LEU A 150 16.10 -2.69 -6.21
C LEU A 150 17.15 -3.63 -6.82
N HIS A 151 17.49 -3.39 -8.06
CA HIS A 151 18.46 -4.14 -8.84
C HIS A 151 19.76 -3.37 -9.02
N GLY A 152 20.90 -4.04 -8.82
CA GLY A 152 22.24 -3.46 -8.98
C GLY A 152 22.59 -2.37 -7.95
N PRO A 153 23.63 -1.56 -8.19
CA PRO A 153 24.13 -0.57 -7.23
C PRO A 153 23.30 0.72 -7.26
N HIS A 154 21.99 0.61 -7.07
CA HIS A 154 21.06 1.74 -6.98
C HIS A 154 20.84 2.10 -5.51
N PHE A 155 21.62 3.04 -4.99
CA PHE A 155 21.51 3.50 -3.60
C PHE A 155 20.44 4.57 -3.48
N VAL A 156 19.45 4.34 -2.60
CA VAL A 156 18.31 5.22 -2.37
C VAL A 156 18.27 5.65 -0.92
N ASP A 157 18.14 6.96 -0.69
CA ASP A 157 17.94 7.48 0.68
C ASP A 157 16.49 7.26 1.12
N LEU A 158 16.32 6.54 2.22
CA LEU A 158 15.03 6.19 2.82
C LEU A 158 14.75 6.96 4.13
N THR A 159 15.53 7.99 4.47
CA THR A 159 15.42 8.72 5.75
C THR A 159 14.03 9.35 5.96
N ASP A 160 13.42 9.92 4.91
CA ASP A 160 12.04 10.42 4.92
C ASP A 160 11.23 9.66 3.86
N LEU A 161 11.16 8.33 4.02
CA LEU A 161 10.51 7.46 3.07
C LEU A 161 8.99 7.68 3.04
N TYR A 162 8.36 7.64 4.21
CA TYR A 162 6.95 7.99 4.38
C TYR A 162 6.86 9.48 4.71
N SER A 163 6.44 10.27 3.74
CA SER A 163 6.48 11.74 3.78
C SER A 163 5.95 12.35 5.09
N ARG A 164 6.82 13.06 5.81
CA ARG A 164 6.40 13.81 7.00
C ARG A 164 5.31 14.82 6.64
N ARG A 165 5.43 15.51 5.51
CA ARG A 165 4.44 16.48 5.02
C ARG A 165 3.04 15.85 4.92
N LEU A 166 2.94 14.67 4.32
CA LEU A 166 1.66 13.96 4.18
C LEU A 166 1.11 13.46 5.52
N ARG A 167 1.98 12.97 6.40
CA ARG A 167 1.59 12.55 7.75
C ARG A 167 1.11 13.72 8.61
N ASP A 168 1.78 14.87 8.55
CA ASP A 168 1.36 16.10 9.25
C ASP A 168 -0.01 16.55 8.72
N MET A 169 -0.21 16.55 7.40
CA MET A 169 -1.51 16.85 6.80
C MET A 169 -2.62 15.88 7.28
N CYS A 170 -2.32 14.60 7.41
CA CYS A 170 -3.29 13.64 7.96
C CYS A 170 -3.66 13.98 9.41
N ARG A 171 -2.69 14.38 10.23
CA ARG A 171 -2.93 14.76 11.65
C ARG A 171 -3.66 16.10 11.80
N GLU A 172 -3.53 16.99 10.84
CA GLU A 172 -4.39 18.19 10.79
C GLU A 172 -5.86 17.84 10.53
N ILE A 173 -6.12 16.78 9.73
CA ILE A 173 -7.47 16.30 9.45
C ILE A 173 -8.04 15.50 10.64
N ASP A 174 -7.25 14.59 11.20
CA ASP A 174 -7.60 13.76 12.35
C ASP A 174 -6.43 13.72 13.35
N PRO A 175 -6.46 14.59 14.39
CA PRO A 175 -5.40 14.64 15.41
C PRO A 175 -5.29 13.37 16.26
N THR A 176 -6.22 12.43 16.15
CA THR A 176 -6.18 11.15 16.89
C THR A 176 -5.33 10.09 16.21
N LEU A 177 -4.83 10.35 15.00
CA LEU A 177 -3.99 9.42 14.27
C LEU A 177 -2.65 9.21 14.96
N ALA A 178 -2.40 7.96 15.37
CA ALA A 178 -1.11 7.52 15.85
C ALA A 178 -0.10 7.34 14.71
N GLU A 179 1.18 7.32 15.03
CA GLU A 179 2.25 6.90 14.12
C GLU A 179 2.89 5.61 14.62
N GLY A 180 3.37 4.78 13.69
CA GLY A 180 4.01 3.52 14.00
C GLY A 180 5.11 3.12 13.03
N VAL A 181 5.93 2.17 13.45
CA VAL A 181 6.97 1.52 12.65
C VAL A 181 6.46 0.15 12.17
N TYR A 182 6.39 -0.02 10.87
CA TYR A 182 5.82 -1.21 10.24
C TYR A 182 6.90 -2.25 9.95
N ALA A 183 6.81 -3.44 10.57
CA ALA A 183 7.67 -4.57 10.26
C ALA A 183 7.03 -5.44 9.19
N GLN A 184 7.67 -5.55 8.01
CA GLN A 184 7.21 -6.44 6.95
C GLN A 184 7.86 -7.82 7.07
N PHE A 185 7.04 -8.85 7.26
CA PHE A 185 7.40 -10.26 7.09
C PHE A 185 7.03 -10.75 5.69
N ARG A 186 7.57 -11.91 5.33
CA ARG A 186 7.26 -12.53 4.05
C ARG A 186 5.86 -13.13 4.01
N GLY A 187 5.42 -13.77 5.10
CA GLY A 187 4.20 -14.58 5.14
C GLY A 187 4.33 -15.89 4.34
N PRO A 188 3.23 -16.65 4.12
CA PRO A 188 1.82 -16.34 4.50
C PRO A 188 1.47 -16.67 5.96
N MET A 189 2.37 -17.33 6.73
CA MET A 189 2.13 -17.59 8.15
C MET A 189 2.14 -16.29 8.96
N TYR A 190 1.28 -16.23 9.96
CA TYR A 190 1.37 -15.22 11.00
C TYR A 190 2.62 -15.44 11.85
N GLU A 191 3.07 -14.38 12.48
CA GLU A 191 4.26 -14.40 13.34
C GLU A 191 4.03 -15.24 14.59
N THR A 192 5.09 -15.82 15.13
CA THR A 192 5.09 -16.44 16.45
C THR A 192 5.15 -15.36 17.55
N PRO A 193 4.73 -15.65 18.79
CA PRO A 193 4.92 -14.72 19.91
C PRO A 193 6.39 -14.31 20.14
N ALA A 194 7.36 -15.16 19.81
CA ALA A 194 8.79 -14.85 19.91
C ALA A 194 9.22 -13.84 18.83
N GLU A 195 8.72 -13.98 17.59
CA GLU A 195 8.94 -13.02 16.51
C GLU A 195 8.32 -11.66 16.85
N ILE A 196 7.12 -11.63 17.45
CA ILE A 196 6.51 -10.40 17.94
C ILE A 196 7.35 -9.75 19.07
N GLY A 197 7.90 -10.55 19.97
CA GLY A 197 8.86 -10.09 20.98
C GLY A 197 10.11 -9.45 20.34
N MET A 198 10.64 -10.05 19.29
CA MET A 198 11.75 -9.51 18.51
C MET A 198 11.38 -8.18 17.85
N VAL A 199 10.23 -8.11 17.14
CA VAL A 199 9.76 -6.89 16.48
C VAL A 199 9.68 -5.73 17.48
N ARG A 200 9.10 -5.97 18.66
CA ARG A 200 9.02 -4.96 19.72
C ARG A 200 10.39 -4.52 20.19
N ALA A 201 11.33 -5.45 20.38
CA ALA A 201 12.69 -5.16 20.84
C ALA A 201 13.48 -4.29 19.84
N ILE A 202 13.22 -4.41 18.55
CA ILE A 202 13.87 -3.62 17.49
C ILE A 202 13.08 -2.35 17.10
N GLY A 203 12.00 -2.02 17.83
CA GLY A 203 11.26 -0.77 17.68
C GLY A 203 10.04 -0.84 16.73
N GLY A 204 9.66 -2.01 16.24
CA GLY A 204 8.44 -2.18 15.46
C GLY A 204 7.18 -2.13 16.33
N THR A 205 6.11 -1.52 15.80
CA THR A 205 4.81 -1.39 16.47
C THR A 205 3.66 -1.96 15.66
N LEU A 206 3.91 -2.28 14.39
CA LEU A 206 2.97 -2.86 13.45
C LEU A 206 3.65 -4.04 12.73
N VAL A 207 2.90 -5.08 12.42
CA VAL A 207 3.40 -6.21 11.61
C VAL A 207 2.45 -6.55 10.47
N GLY A 208 3.01 -6.94 9.34
CA GLY A 208 2.24 -7.40 8.18
C GLY A 208 3.13 -7.91 7.06
N MET A 209 2.53 -8.17 5.89
CA MET A 209 3.17 -8.93 4.80
C MET A 209 3.24 -8.17 3.48
N SER A 210 3.16 -6.82 3.52
CA SER A 210 3.14 -5.95 2.33
C SER A 210 3.82 -4.60 2.59
N THR A 211 3.72 -3.66 1.64
CA THR A 211 3.99 -2.22 1.83
C THR A 211 5.45 -1.80 1.79
N ALA A 212 6.37 -2.40 2.56
CA ALA A 212 7.76 -1.91 2.61
C ALA A 212 8.48 -2.04 1.26
N LEU A 213 8.32 -3.16 0.55
CA LEU A 213 8.92 -3.34 -0.78
C LEU A 213 8.33 -2.38 -1.81
N GLU A 214 7.01 -2.12 -1.73
CA GLU A 214 6.31 -1.15 -2.57
C GLU A 214 6.83 0.28 -2.29
N ALA A 215 6.96 0.66 -1.02
CA ALA A 215 7.48 1.95 -0.60
C ALA A 215 8.93 2.19 -1.06
N ILE A 216 9.81 1.18 -0.95
CA ILE A 216 11.20 1.28 -1.42
C ILE A 216 11.24 1.59 -2.92
N VAL A 217 10.45 0.88 -3.74
CA VAL A 217 10.38 1.17 -5.17
C VAL A 217 9.79 2.54 -5.44
N ALA A 218 8.69 2.89 -4.77
CA ALA A 218 8.06 4.20 -4.93
C ALA A 218 9.07 5.34 -4.71
N ARG A 219 9.88 5.26 -3.66
CA ARG A 219 10.95 6.22 -3.38
C ARG A 219 12.01 6.24 -4.47
N SER A 220 12.42 5.06 -4.96
CA SER A 220 13.47 4.93 -5.97
C SER A 220 13.11 5.55 -7.32
N ILE A 221 11.83 5.70 -7.61
CA ILE A 221 11.28 6.29 -8.84
C ILE A 221 10.63 7.66 -8.62
N GLY A 222 10.84 8.27 -7.44
CA GLY A 222 10.51 9.66 -7.16
C GLY A 222 9.06 9.93 -6.73
N LEU A 223 8.30 8.92 -6.33
CA LEU A 223 6.97 9.13 -5.75
C LEU A 223 7.08 9.62 -4.30
N GLU A 224 6.17 10.51 -3.91
CA GLU A 224 5.92 10.84 -2.50
C GLU A 224 4.96 9.80 -1.90
N ILE A 225 5.23 9.34 -0.67
CA ILE A 225 4.58 8.16 -0.13
C ILE A 225 3.85 8.49 1.17
N LEU A 226 2.57 8.10 1.25
CA LEU A 226 1.81 8.01 2.49
C LEU A 226 1.52 6.55 2.78
N GLY A 227 1.91 6.06 3.95
CA GLY A 227 1.56 4.73 4.45
C GLY A 227 0.48 4.83 5.52
N VAL A 228 -0.59 4.04 5.40
CA VAL A 228 -1.65 3.96 6.40
C VAL A 228 -1.97 2.50 6.68
N SER A 229 -1.74 2.09 7.92
CA SER A 229 -2.12 0.77 8.42
C SER A 229 -3.48 0.83 9.12
N LEU A 230 -4.29 -0.20 8.93
CA LEU A 230 -5.45 -0.46 9.76
C LEU A 230 -5.12 -1.62 10.70
N VAL A 231 -5.10 -1.38 12.00
CA VAL A 231 -4.98 -2.46 12.97
C VAL A 231 -6.22 -3.33 12.86
N THR A 232 -6.06 -4.57 12.44
CA THR A 232 -7.17 -5.53 12.28
C THR A 232 -7.26 -6.49 13.45
N ASN A 233 -6.16 -6.67 14.15
CA ASN A 233 -6.01 -7.53 15.34
C ASN A 233 -4.80 -7.07 16.14
N LEU A 234 -4.70 -7.46 17.39
CA LEU A 234 -3.43 -7.41 18.11
C LEU A 234 -2.52 -8.54 17.62
N ALA A 235 -1.22 -8.28 17.62
CA ALA A 235 -0.21 -9.23 17.13
C ALA A 235 -0.20 -10.54 17.92
N ALA A 236 0.40 -11.59 17.36
CA ALA A 236 0.42 -12.93 17.95
C ALA A 236 0.91 -12.94 19.40
N GLY A 237 0.20 -13.66 20.26
CA GLY A 237 0.51 -13.75 21.70
C GLY A 237 0.02 -12.57 22.55
N MET A 238 -0.63 -11.56 21.95
CA MET A 238 -1.20 -10.42 22.68
C MET A 238 -2.72 -10.54 22.87
N ALA A 239 -3.38 -11.37 22.06
CA ALA A 239 -4.81 -11.67 22.13
C ALA A 239 -5.04 -13.17 21.82
N GLY A 240 -6.29 -13.54 21.50
CA GLY A 240 -6.66 -14.90 21.08
C GLY A 240 -6.03 -15.35 19.76
N PRO A 241 -6.44 -16.52 19.24
CA PRO A 241 -6.00 -17.02 17.95
C PRO A 241 -6.31 -16.04 16.82
N LEU A 242 -5.43 -15.96 15.84
CA LEU A 242 -5.57 -15.07 14.67
C LEU A 242 -6.27 -15.82 13.52
N ASN A 243 -7.19 -15.15 12.83
CA ASN A 243 -7.77 -15.66 11.59
C ASN A 243 -7.98 -14.53 10.58
N HIS A 244 -8.05 -14.88 9.28
CA HIS A 244 -8.18 -13.91 8.20
C HIS A 244 -9.58 -13.28 8.11
N GLU A 245 -10.62 -13.95 8.59
CA GLU A 245 -11.99 -13.41 8.58
C GLU A 245 -12.11 -12.19 9.50
N GLU A 246 -11.47 -12.21 10.68
CA GLU A 246 -11.43 -11.06 11.60
C GLU A 246 -10.75 -9.83 10.94
N VAL A 247 -9.72 -10.06 10.10
CA VAL A 247 -9.07 -9.00 9.34
C VAL A 247 -10.06 -8.32 8.39
N LEU A 248 -10.87 -9.11 7.67
CA LEU A 248 -11.85 -8.60 6.74
C LEU A 248 -13.02 -7.89 7.46
N ASP A 249 -13.45 -8.41 8.60
CA ASP A 249 -14.52 -7.82 9.42
C ASP A 249 -14.09 -6.46 10.01
N ALA A 250 -12.90 -6.39 10.58
CA ALA A 250 -12.35 -5.14 11.08
C ALA A 250 -12.24 -4.08 9.97
N GLY A 251 -11.82 -4.50 8.75
CA GLY A 251 -11.78 -3.64 7.59
C GLY A 251 -13.16 -3.12 7.19
N ARG A 252 -14.17 -3.99 7.11
CA ARG A 252 -15.55 -3.60 6.81
C ARG A 252 -16.10 -2.61 7.83
N ALA A 253 -15.88 -2.84 9.12
CA ALA A 253 -16.32 -1.95 10.19
C ALA A 253 -15.67 -0.57 10.13
N ALA A 254 -14.41 -0.48 9.71
CA ALA A 254 -13.66 0.77 9.60
C ALA A 254 -13.84 1.50 8.26
N ALA A 255 -14.47 0.88 7.25
CA ALA A 255 -14.46 1.34 5.86
C ALA A 255 -14.94 2.79 5.68
N THR A 256 -16.04 3.19 6.34
CA THR A 256 -16.59 4.55 6.24
C THR A 256 -15.60 5.59 6.78
N ARG A 257 -15.02 5.35 7.96
CA ARG A 257 -14.02 6.26 8.56
C ARG A 257 -12.78 6.36 7.66
N MET A 258 -12.28 5.21 7.22
CA MET A 258 -11.06 5.15 6.41
C MET A 258 -11.26 5.76 5.03
N GLY A 259 -12.38 5.51 4.38
CA GLY A 259 -12.71 6.12 3.10
C GLY A 259 -12.85 7.63 3.20
N GLY A 260 -13.53 8.12 4.24
CA GLY A 260 -13.65 9.56 4.52
C GLY A 260 -12.30 10.25 4.77
N LEU A 261 -11.41 9.60 5.56
CA LEU A 261 -10.05 10.08 5.77
C LEU A 261 -9.28 10.16 4.45
N LEU A 262 -9.21 9.05 3.70
CA LEU A 262 -8.49 8.99 2.43
C LEU A 262 -9.04 10.02 1.42
N ALA A 263 -10.34 10.12 1.27
CA ALA A 263 -10.97 11.08 0.36
C ALA A 263 -10.58 12.53 0.72
N THR A 264 -10.56 12.86 2.02
CA THR A 264 -10.17 14.20 2.49
C THR A 264 -8.68 14.47 2.23
N VAL A 265 -7.81 13.47 2.50
CA VAL A 265 -6.37 13.56 2.25
C VAL A 265 -6.08 13.75 0.77
N ILE A 266 -6.69 12.92 -0.09
CA ILE A 266 -6.48 12.94 -1.55
C ILE A 266 -6.81 14.31 -2.14
N ARG A 267 -7.93 14.92 -1.73
CA ARG A 267 -8.32 16.26 -2.20
C ARG A 267 -7.36 17.38 -1.76
N ARG A 268 -6.51 17.15 -0.76
CA ARG A 268 -5.49 18.08 -0.29
C ARG A 268 -4.10 17.85 -0.89
N ILE A 269 -3.89 16.70 -1.54
CA ILE A 269 -2.67 16.43 -2.30
C ILE A 269 -2.71 17.24 -3.58
N PRO A 270 -1.74 18.14 -3.82
CA PRO A 270 -1.71 19.00 -5.00
C PRO A 270 -1.32 18.25 -6.28
#